data_1ed8ca306b2c235fe613264011029d55
#
_entry.id   1ed8ca306b2c235fe613264011029d55
#
_cell.length_a   1.000
_cell.length_b   1.000
_cell.length_c   1.000
_cell.angle_alpha   90.00
_cell.angle_beta   90.00
_cell.angle_gamma   90.00
#
_symmetry.space_group_name_H-M   'P 1'
#
loop_
_entity.id
_entity.type
_entity.pdbx_description
1 polymer ?
#
loop_
_entity_poly.entity_id
_entity_poly.type
_entity_poly.pdbx_seq_one_letter_code
_entity_poly.pdbx_strand_id
1 'polypeptide(L)'
;NWINAESNNRTPYGPFDWNWKGLTHQDMIYPYLLQQAGYKTIHVGKAHFGCLKSEGENPTNLGFDVNIAGSAIGHPGSYHGENGYGWIKGQRARAVPDLEQYHKTHTFLSDALTLEAGKEIEKAVAEKKPFYLNMAHYAVHSPFETDERFISHYTDPNKSQQARAFATLI
;
A
#
# COMPACT_ATOMS: atom_id res chain seq x y z
N ASN A 1 -6.06 -0.54 16.77
CA ASN A 1 -5.56 0.66 16.13
C ASN A 1 -4.09 0.50 15.78
N TRP A 2 -3.82 -0.19 14.69
CA TRP A 2 -2.51 -0.62 14.20
C TRP A 2 -1.61 0.54 13.74
N ILE A 3 -2.19 1.70 13.56
CA ILE A 3 -1.54 2.86 12.96
C ILE A 3 -0.80 3.70 14.00
N ASN A 4 -1.13 3.55 15.27
CA ASN A 4 -0.58 4.38 16.35
C ASN A 4 0.12 3.51 17.41
N ALA A 5 1.42 3.70 17.60
CA ALA A 5 2.23 2.98 18.60
C ALA A 5 1.80 3.27 20.05
N GLU A 6 1.15 4.40 20.28
CA GLU A 6 0.69 4.80 21.61
C GLU A 6 -0.61 4.08 22.02
N SER A 7 -1.32 3.46 21.06
CA SER A 7 -2.45 2.63 21.41
C SER A 7 -1.95 1.31 22.00
N ASN A 8 -1.95 1.21 23.31
CA ASN A 8 -1.68 0.01 24.08
C ASN A 8 -2.72 -1.09 23.82
N ASN A 9 -2.86 -1.55 22.59
CA ASN A 9 -3.63 -2.75 22.27
C ASN A 9 -2.84 -3.99 22.68
N ARG A 10 -2.54 -4.10 23.96
CA ARG A 10 -2.09 -5.35 24.55
C ARG A 10 -3.21 -6.35 24.44
N THR A 11 -3.12 -7.24 23.47
CA THR A 11 -3.98 -8.40 23.47
C THR A 11 -3.49 -9.35 24.57
N PRO A 12 -4.38 -10.11 25.25
CA PRO A 12 -3.98 -11.08 26.24
C PRO A 12 -3.11 -12.23 25.68
N TYR A 13 -2.90 -12.26 24.38
CA TYR A 13 -2.17 -13.29 23.63
C TYR A 13 -0.80 -12.83 23.10
N GLY A 14 -0.42 -11.58 23.30
CA GLY A 14 0.90 -11.08 22.89
C GLY A 14 1.94 -11.13 24.02
N PRO A 15 3.25 -11.10 23.71
CA PRO A 15 4.29 -10.90 24.69
C PRO A 15 4.06 -9.64 25.53
N PHE A 16 4.44 -9.65 26.79
CA PHE A 16 4.19 -8.53 27.74
C PHE A 16 4.84 -7.23 27.32
N ASP A 17 5.93 -7.33 26.57
CA ASP A 17 6.80 -6.26 26.10
C ASP A 17 6.66 -5.99 24.60
N TRP A 18 5.59 -6.48 23.98
CA TRP A 18 5.35 -6.28 22.57
C TRP A 18 5.31 -4.81 22.20
N ASN A 19 6.21 -4.44 21.31
CA ASN A 19 6.40 -3.10 20.86
C ASN A 19 6.11 -2.99 19.36
N TRP A 20 5.07 -2.26 19.01
CA TRP A 20 4.64 -2.02 17.63
C TRP A 20 5.43 -0.90 16.92
N LYS A 21 6.70 -0.72 17.24
CA LYS A 21 7.52 0.32 16.59
C LYS A 21 7.71 0.07 15.08
N GLY A 22 7.57 -1.19 14.66
CA GLY A 22 7.82 -1.56 13.28
C GLY A 22 9.31 -1.66 12.97
N LEU A 23 9.62 -1.66 11.68
CA LEU A 23 10.99 -1.72 11.19
C LEU A 23 11.71 -0.37 11.34
N THR A 24 13.02 -0.44 11.46
CA THR A 24 13.94 0.69 11.57
C THR A 24 15.11 0.54 10.58
N HIS A 25 15.89 1.59 10.37
CA HIS A 25 17.10 1.52 9.54
C HIS A 25 18.16 0.56 10.09
N GLN A 26 18.06 0.17 11.38
CA GLN A 26 18.97 -0.80 12.00
C GLN A 26 18.64 -2.24 11.67
N ASP A 27 17.43 -2.49 11.15
CA ASP A 27 17.03 -3.82 10.71
C ASP A 27 17.67 -4.13 9.36
N MET A 28 18.36 -5.25 9.29
CA MET A 28 18.97 -5.70 8.03
C MET A 28 17.89 -6.26 7.11
N ILE A 29 17.30 -5.38 6.30
CA ILE A 29 16.23 -5.75 5.38
C ILE A 29 16.70 -5.73 3.94
N TYR A 30 16.01 -6.48 3.13
CA TYR A 30 16.36 -6.78 1.75
C TYR A 30 16.56 -5.53 0.86
N PRO A 31 15.67 -4.51 0.89
CA PRO A 31 15.84 -3.30 0.10
C PRO A 31 17.15 -2.57 0.39
N TYR A 32 17.52 -2.46 1.65
CA TYR A 32 18.76 -1.81 2.06
C TYR A 32 19.99 -2.49 1.45
N LEU A 33 20.04 -3.83 1.50
CA LEU A 33 21.17 -4.59 0.92
C LEU A 33 21.27 -4.40 -0.60
N LEU A 34 20.12 -4.37 -1.28
CA LEU A 34 20.09 -4.14 -2.73
C LEU A 34 20.49 -2.71 -3.10
N GLN A 35 20.05 -1.72 -2.32
CA GLN A 35 20.46 -0.33 -2.48
C GLN A 35 21.98 -0.19 -2.36
N GLN A 36 22.60 -0.83 -1.35
CA GLN A 36 24.05 -0.85 -1.18
C GLN A 36 24.76 -1.57 -2.34
N ALA A 37 24.11 -2.52 -2.99
CA ALA A 37 24.63 -3.21 -4.17
C ALA A 37 24.42 -2.41 -5.48
N GLY A 38 23.89 -1.18 -5.41
CA GLY A 38 23.74 -0.29 -6.56
C GLY A 38 22.42 -0.45 -7.33
N TYR A 39 21.46 -1.20 -6.79
CA TYR A 39 20.13 -1.28 -7.36
C TYR A 39 19.33 0.00 -7.04
N LYS A 40 18.48 0.42 -7.96
CA LYS A 40 17.39 1.36 -7.65
C LYS A 40 16.28 0.59 -6.95
N THR A 41 15.99 0.94 -5.72
CA THR A 41 15.00 0.24 -4.89
C THR A 41 13.69 1.02 -4.85
N ILE A 42 12.61 0.38 -5.27
CA ILE A 42 11.32 1.02 -5.50
C ILE A 42 10.26 0.28 -4.69
N HIS A 43 9.49 1.02 -3.90
CA HIS A 43 8.28 0.55 -3.24
C HIS A 43 7.05 1.22 -3.85
N VAL A 44 6.06 0.42 -4.24
CA VAL A 44 4.77 0.91 -4.73
C VAL A 44 3.64 0.14 -4.04
N GLY A 45 2.77 0.87 -3.34
CA GLY A 45 1.60 0.33 -2.70
C GLY A 45 1.70 0.22 -1.19
N LYS A 46 1.06 -0.80 -0.61
CA LYS A 46 0.96 -0.97 0.84
C LYS A 46 2.32 -1.25 1.48
N ALA A 47 2.76 -0.37 2.38
CA ALA A 47 3.95 -0.58 3.20
C ALA A 47 3.60 -1.25 4.54
N HIS A 48 3.01 -0.49 5.46
CA HIS A 48 2.65 -0.98 6.79
C HIS A 48 3.85 -1.57 7.57
N PHE A 49 5.05 -1.03 7.34
CA PHE A 49 6.29 -1.47 7.99
C PHE A 49 6.47 -0.91 9.38
N GLY A 50 5.73 0.13 9.73
CA GLY A 50 5.73 0.75 11.04
C GLY A 50 4.48 1.60 11.26
N CYS A 51 4.29 2.04 12.50
CA CYS A 51 3.18 2.91 12.88
C CYS A 51 3.44 4.37 12.51
N LEU A 52 2.42 5.21 12.63
CA LEU A 52 2.57 6.66 12.47
C LEU A 52 3.68 7.20 13.37
N LYS A 53 4.48 8.12 12.83
CA LYS A 53 5.63 8.75 13.49
C LYS A 53 6.76 7.79 13.85
N SER A 54 6.71 6.54 13.44
CA SER A 54 7.87 5.65 13.51
C SER A 54 8.70 5.76 12.23
N GLU A 55 9.91 5.24 12.29
CA GLU A 55 10.81 5.22 11.13
C GLU A 55 10.23 4.39 9.98
N GLY A 56 9.63 3.25 10.30
CA GLY A 56 8.98 2.36 9.34
C GLY A 56 7.68 2.88 8.72
N GLU A 57 7.19 4.08 9.13
CA GLU A 57 6.09 4.74 8.44
C GLU A 57 6.42 5.04 6.98
N ASN A 58 7.67 5.45 6.73
CA ASN A 58 8.11 5.78 5.37
C ASN A 58 9.14 4.75 4.87
N PRO A 59 8.82 3.98 3.83
CA PRO A 59 9.73 3.02 3.22
C PRO A 59 11.10 3.58 2.82
N THR A 60 11.22 4.87 2.52
CA THR A 60 12.52 5.45 2.17
C THR A 60 13.52 5.45 3.33
N ASN A 61 13.06 5.37 4.55
CA ASN A 61 13.93 5.19 5.72
C ASN A 61 14.50 3.77 5.82
N LEU A 62 13.96 2.85 5.04
CA LEU A 62 14.23 1.42 5.09
C LEU A 62 14.99 0.91 3.86
N GLY A 63 15.69 1.79 3.14
CA GLY A 63 16.50 1.42 2.00
C GLY A 63 15.77 1.36 0.66
N PHE A 64 14.57 1.96 0.57
CA PHE A 64 13.96 2.26 -0.71
C PHE A 64 14.33 3.66 -1.19
N ASP A 65 14.74 3.78 -2.46
CA ASP A 65 15.01 5.08 -3.09
C ASP A 65 13.72 5.81 -3.44
N VAL A 66 12.68 5.04 -3.75
CA VAL A 66 11.36 5.55 -4.14
C VAL A 66 10.28 4.88 -3.30
N ASN A 67 9.35 5.68 -2.81
CA ASN A 67 8.12 5.23 -2.19
C ASN A 67 6.92 5.91 -2.85
N ILE A 68 5.95 5.13 -3.31
CA ILE A 68 4.69 5.60 -3.86
C ILE A 68 3.56 4.84 -3.16
N ALA A 69 2.65 5.58 -2.57
CA ALA A 69 1.47 5.06 -1.88
C ALA A 69 1.77 4.22 -0.61
N GLY A 70 3.04 4.13 -0.19
CA GLY A 70 3.43 3.42 1.03
C GLY A 70 3.37 4.30 2.26
N SER A 71 2.75 3.83 3.34
CA SER A 71 2.67 4.52 4.62
C SER A 71 2.34 3.55 5.76
N ALA A 72 2.02 4.09 6.94
CA ALA A 72 1.60 3.31 8.10
C ALA A 72 0.22 2.63 7.93
N ILE A 73 -0.55 2.94 6.88
CA ILE A 73 -1.88 2.37 6.69
C ILE A 73 -1.81 0.91 6.27
N GLY A 74 -2.66 0.07 6.89
CA GLY A 74 -2.75 -1.35 6.56
C GLY A 74 -3.76 -1.69 5.46
N HIS A 75 -4.67 -0.76 5.14
CA HIS A 75 -5.68 -0.90 4.10
C HIS A 75 -6.13 0.47 3.59
N PRO A 76 -6.64 0.57 2.36
CA PRO A 76 -7.05 1.86 1.80
C PRO A 76 -8.40 2.31 2.39
N GLY A 77 -8.68 3.61 2.33
CA GLY A 77 -10.00 4.15 2.64
C GLY A 77 -11.03 3.89 1.53
N SER A 78 -10.56 3.74 0.29
CA SER A 78 -11.35 3.36 -0.89
C SER A 78 -10.40 2.87 -1.99
N TYR A 79 -10.93 2.06 -2.91
CA TYR A 79 -10.24 1.66 -4.14
C TYR A 79 -10.53 2.57 -5.33
N HIS A 80 -11.47 3.50 -5.20
CA HIS A 80 -11.93 4.36 -6.28
C HIS A 80 -11.24 5.72 -6.29
N GLY A 81 -10.75 6.13 -7.47
CA GLY A 81 -10.17 7.45 -7.69
C GLY A 81 -11.17 8.59 -7.46
N GLU A 82 -12.47 8.37 -7.74
CA GLU A 82 -13.56 9.30 -7.45
C GLU A 82 -13.63 9.65 -5.96
N ASN A 83 -13.26 8.71 -5.11
CA ASN A 83 -13.19 8.85 -3.66
C ASN A 83 -11.82 9.36 -3.19
N GLY A 84 -10.89 9.63 -4.13
CA GLY A 84 -9.51 10.01 -3.83
C GLY A 84 -8.81 8.96 -2.95
N TYR A 85 -9.12 7.69 -3.16
CA TYR A 85 -8.59 6.57 -2.36
C TYR A 85 -8.74 6.73 -0.85
N GLY A 86 -9.80 7.44 -0.44
CA GLY A 86 -10.12 7.78 0.95
C GLY A 86 -10.08 9.29 1.28
N TRP A 87 -9.31 10.09 0.56
CA TRP A 87 -9.19 11.54 0.82
C TRP A 87 -10.51 12.29 0.65
N ILE A 88 -11.21 12.08 -0.47
CA ILE A 88 -12.46 12.76 -0.79
C ILE A 88 -13.61 12.19 0.05
N LYS A 89 -13.62 10.89 0.28
CA LYS A 89 -14.62 10.19 1.09
C LYS A 89 -14.53 10.52 2.60
N GLY A 90 -13.58 11.34 3.00
CA GLY A 90 -13.42 11.74 4.41
C GLY A 90 -12.78 10.68 5.30
N GLN A 91 -12.21 9.63 4.74
CA GLN A 91 -11.49 8.58 5.47
C GLN A 91 -9.98 8.87 5.56
N ARG A 92 -9.63 10.10 5.91
CA ARG A 92 -8.25 10.60 5.87
C ARG A 92 -7.24 9.73 6.62
N ALA A 93 -7.64 9.10 7.71
CA ALA A 93 -6.75 8.21 8.46
C ALA A 93 -6.35 6.93 7.70
N ARG A 94 -6.97 6.67 6.54
CA ARG A 94 -6.72 5.51 5.67
C ARG A 94 -6.60 5.91 4.21
N ALA A 95 -6.44 7.20 3.97
CA ALA A 95 -6.25 7.70 2.63
C ALA A 95 -4.87 7.32 2.10
N VAL A 96 -4.84 6.77 0.89
CA VAL A 96 -3.60 6.38 0.23
C VAL A 96 -2.89 7.64 -0.25
N PRO A 97 -1.62 7.87 0.12
CA PRO A 97 -0.86 9.04 -0.30
C PRO A 97 -0.32 8.91 -1.73
N ASP A 98 0.26 10.00 -2.25
CA ASP A 98 1.07 10.07 -3.48
C ASP A 98 0.34 9.69 -4.78
N LEU A 99 -1.00 9.71 -4.78
CA LEU A 99 -1.83 9.39 -5.93
C LEU A 99 -2.83 10.48 -6.30
N GLU A 100 -2.54 11.75 -5.93
CA GLU A 100 -3.44 12.89 -6.10
C GLU A 100 -3.82 13.14 -7.57
N GLN A 101 -2.93 12.80 -8.51
CA GLN A 101 -3.17 12.92 -9.96
C GLN A 101 -4.30 12.02 -10.47
N TYR A 102 -4.66 11.00 -9.71
CA TYR A 102 -5.76 10.09 -10.03
C TYR A 102 -7.06 10.42 -9.27
N HIS A 103 -7.05 11.42 -8.39
CA HIS A 103 -8.24 11.83 -7.67
C HIS A 103 -9.31 12.35 -8.63
N LYS A 104 -10.58 12.05 -8.34
CA LYS A 104 -11.75 12.37 -9.18
C LYS A 104 -11.74 11.75 -10.58
N THR A 105 -10.94 10.72 -10.78
CA THR A 105 -10.95 9.92 -12.01
C THR A 105 -11.58 8.55 -11.74
N HIS A 106 -11.89 7.81 -12.81
CA HIS A 106 -12.35 6.42 -12.74
C HIS A 106 -11.20 5.42 -12.60
N THR A 107 -9.99 5.87 -12.28
CA THR A 107 -8.83 4.98 -12.12
C THR A 107 -8.97 4.19 -10.83
N PHE A 108 -8.97 2.87 -10.94
CA PHE A 108 -9.00 1.99 -9.79
C PHE A 108 -7.63 1.97 -9.09
N LEU A 109 -7.57 1.73 -7.80
CA LEU A 109 -6.31 1.82 -7.03
C LEU A 109 -5.23 0.89 -7.58
N SER A 110 -5.59 -0.35 -7.95
CA SER A 110 -4.64 -1.30 -8.52
C SER A 110 -4.04 -0.82 -9.85
N ASP A 111 -4.85 -0.14 -10.68
CA ASP A 111 -4.37 0.46 -11.94
C ASP A 111 -3.44 1.64 -11.66
N ALA A 112 -3.81 2.54 -10.73
CA ALA A 112 -2.97 3.68 -10.36
C ALA A 112 -1.58 3.23 -9.89
N LEU A 113 -1.53 2.23 -9.01
CA LEU A 113 -0.26 1.65 -8.54
C LEU A 113 0.55 1.03 -9.67
N THR A 114 -0.11 0.29 -10.58
CA THR A 114 0.54 -0.34 -11.73
C THR A 114 1.12 0.71 -12.68
N LEU A 115 0.38 1.78 -12.94
CA LEU A 115 0.84 2.88 -13.79
C LEU A 115 2.07 3.59 -13.18
N GLU A 116 2.05 3.86 -11.88
CA GLU A 116 3.21 4.47 -11.20
C GLU A 116 4.42 3.54 -11.16
N ALA A 117 4.20 2.25 -10.91
CA ALA A 117 5.27 1.26 -10.98
C ALA A 117 5.93 1.21 -12.37
N GLY A 118 5.12 1.24 -13.44
CA GLY A 118 5.59 1.30 -14.82
C GLY A 118 6.50 2.51 -15.08
N LYS A 119 6.09 3.70 -14.62
CA LYS A 119 6.91 4.92 -14.75
C LYS A 119 8.26 4.81 -14.06
N GLU A 120 8.31 4.21 -12.87
CA GLU A 120 9.57 4.04 -12.14
C GLU A 120 10.48 2.99 -12.78
N ILE A 121 9.92 1.92 -13.37
CA ILE A 121 10.67 0.97 -14.18
C ILE A 121 11.28 1.67 -15.39
N GLU A 122 10.51 2.45 -16.14
CA GLU A 122 10.99 3.20 -17.30
C GLU A 122 12.14 4.15 -16.93
N LYS A 123 12.04 4.86 -15.80
CA LYS A 123 13.11 5.72 -15.27
C LYS A 123 14.37 4.91 -14.96
N ALA A 124 14.24 3.77 -14.28
CA ALA A 124 15.39 2.93 -13.94
C ALA A 124 16.09 2.39 -15.20
N VAL A 125 15.32 1.97 -16.20
CA VAL A 125 15.84 1.53 -17.50
C VAL A 125 16.55 2.66 -18.22
N ALA A 126 15.98 3.86 -18.26
CA ALA A 126 16.61 5.03 -18.89
C ALA A 126 17.92 5.42 -18.17
N GLU A 127 17.97 5.28 -16.84
CA GLU A 127 19.19 5.47 -16.04
C GLU A 127 20.20 4.35 -16.16
N LYS A 128 19.86 3.25 -16.87
CA LYS A 128 20.68 2.03 -16.99
C LYS A 128 21.05 1.42 -15.64
N LYS A 129 20.16 1.53 -14.66
CA LYS A 129 20.33 0.95 -13.32
C LYS A 129 19.56 -0.37 -13.19
N PRO A 130 20.16 -1.39 -12.60
CA PRO A 130 19.38 -2.52 -12.14
C PRO A 130 18.37 -2.02 -11.10
N PHE A 131 17.20 -2.61 -11.05
CA PHE A 131 16.18 -2.19 -10.08
C PHE A 131 15.57 -3.37 -9.33
N TYR A 132 15.10 -3.06 -8.15
CA TYR A 132 14.25 -3.92 -7.34
C TYR A 132 12.91 -3.19 -7.13
N LEU A 133 11.84 -3.78 -7.58
CA LEU A 133 10.48 -3.28 -7.37
C LEU A 133 9.73 -4.16 -6.37
N ASN A 134 9.36 -3.58 -5.24
CA ASN A 134 8.40 -4.15 -4.31
C ASN A 134 6.99 -3.64 -4.66
N MET A 135 6.30 -4.40 -5.52
CA MET A 135 4.92 -4.11 -5.90
C MET A 135 3.96 -4.73 -4.88
N ALA A 136 3.41 -3.91 -3.99
CA ALA A 136 2.57 -4.34 -2.87
C ALA A 136 1.15 -3.78 -3.02
N HIS A 137 0.30 -4.45 -3.79
CA HIS A 137 -1.09 -4.05 -3.94
C HIS A 137 -1.84 -4.02 -2.61
N TYR A 138 -2.77 -3.07 -2.44
CA TYR A 138 -3.73 -3.08 -1.33
C TYR A 138 -4.78 -4.17 -1.48
N ALA A 139 -5.11 -4.55 -2.72
CA ALA A 139 -5.99 -5.68 -3.00
C ALA A 139 -5.37 -7.00 -2.44
N VAL A 140 -6.14 -7.83 -1.83
CA VAL A 140 -7.59 -7.83 -1.73
C VAL A 140 -8.08 -7.46 -0.31
N HIS A 141 -7.49 -6.44 0.32
CA HIS A 141 -7.87 -6.02 1.67
C HIS A 141 -9.21 -5.26 1.63
N SER A 142 -9.94 -5.25 2.74
CA SER A 142 -11.12 -4.38 2.89
C SER A 142 -10.76 -2.88 2.73
N PRO A 143 -11.69 -1.99 2.32
CA PRO A 143 -13.09 -2.28 2.00
C PRO A 143 -13.23 -3.10 0.72
N PHE A 144 -14.21 -4.01 0.66
CA PHE A 144 -14.48 -4.76 -0.57
C PHE A 144 -15.36 -3.92 -1.47
N GLU A 145 -14.75 -3.01 -2.20
CA GLU A 145 -15.40 -2.17 -3.21
C GLU A 145 -15.32 -2.86 -4.58
N THR A 146 -16.40 -2.76 -5.34
CA THR A 146 -16.51 -3.43 -6.64
C THR A 146 -15.69 -2.69 -7.70
N ASP A 147 -14.91 -3.41 -8.48
CA ASP A 147 -14.47 -2.92 -9.76
C ASP A 147 -15.54 -3.24 -10.81
N GLU A 148 -16.24 -2.20 -11.25
CA GLU A 148 -17.39 -2.33 -12.16
C GLU A 148 -17.02 -2.96 -13.51
N ARG A 149 -15.76 -2.93 -13.90
CA ARG A 149 -15.27 -3.54 -15.14
C ARG A 149 -15.39 -5.07 -15.13
N PHE A 150 -15.33 -5.66 -13.93
CA PHE A 150 -15.27 -7.12 -13.77
C PHE A 150 -16.52 -7.74 -13.15
N ILE A 151 -17.43 -6.95 -12.59
CA ILE A 151 -18.58 -7.47 -11.82
C ILE A 151 -19.49 -8.37 -12.66
N SER A 152 -19.57 -8.15 -13.98
CA SER A 152 -20.35 -8.97 -14.89
C SER A 152 -19.87 -10.43 -14.98
N HIS A 153 -18.65 -10.71 -14.58
CA HIS A 153 -18.11 -12.08 -14.53
C HIS A 153 -18.54 -12.84 -13.26
N TYR A 154 -19.03 -12.13 -12.24
CA TYR A 154 -19.34 -12.68 -10.91
C TYR A 154 -20.84 -12.56 -10.62
N THR A 155 -21.67 -13.30 -11.36
CA THR A 155 -23.14 -13.17 -11.36
C THR A 155 -23.86 -14.23 -10.54
N ASP A 156 -23.14 -15.14 -9.83
CA ASP A 156 -23.76 -16.19 -9.02
C ASP A 156 -24.72 -15.59 -7.96
N PRO A 157 -26.04 -15.86 -8.04
CA PRO A 157 -27.02 -15.29 -7.12
C PRO A 157 -26.90 -15.83 -5.69
N ASN A 158 -26.19 -16.95 -5.51
CA ASN A 158 -25.94 -17.53 -4.17
C ASN A 158 -24.78 -16.87 -3.44
N LYS A 159 -24.03 -16.00 -4.10
CA LYS A 159 -22.93 -15.23 -3.48
C LYS A 159 -23.43 -13.88 -3.00
N SER A 160 -22.97 -13.48 -1.80
CA SER A 160 -23.26 -12.14 -1.29
C SER A 160 -22.66 -11.07 -2.21
N GLN A 161 -23.23 -9.86 -2.16
CA GLN A 161 -22.65 -8.70 -2.86
C GLN A 161 -21.19 -8.48 -2.47
N GLN A 162 -20.88 -8.63 -1.19
CA GLN A 162 -19.51 -8.48 -0.69
C GLN A 162 -18.56 -9.53 -1.27
N ALA A 163 -18.99 -10.79 -1.40
CA ALA A 163 -18.19 -11.85 -2.01
C ALA A 163 -17.93 -11.59 -3.49
N ARG A 164 -18.92 -11.05 -4.20
CA ARG A 164 -18.77 -10.67 -5.61
C ARG A 164 -17.85 -9.47 -5.78
N ALA A 165 -17.99 -8.45 -4.91
CA ALA A 165 -17.06 -7.31 -4.89
C ALA A 165 -15.63 -7.77 -4.62
N PHE A 166 -15.41 -8.63 -3.62
CA PHE A 166 -14.09 -9.21 -3.34
C PHE A 166 -13.51 -9.91 -4.58
N ALA A 167 -14.32 -10.67 -5.31
CA ALA A 167 -13.85 -11.36 -6.51
C ALA A 167 -13.39 -10.41 -7.63
N THR A 168 -13.88 -9.17 -7.67
CA THR A 168 -13.41 -8.17 -8.63
C THR A 168 -12.08 -7.53 -8.27
N LEU A 169 -11.57 -7.76 -7.04
CA LEU A 169 -10.27 -7.25 -6.60
C LEU A 169 -9.11 -8.19 -6.94
N ILE A 170 -9.39 -9.42 -7.40
CA ILE A 170 -8.42 -10.44 -7.80
C ILE A 170 -8.06 -10.27 -9.27
#